data_84dc4f04d242108c71a1e10ce1ab4870
#
_entry.id   84dc4f04d242108c71a1e10ce1ab4870
#
_cell.length_a   1.000
_cell.length_b   1.000
_cell.length_c   1.000
_cell.angle_alpha   90.00
_cell.angle_beta   90.00
_cell.angle_gamma   90.00
#
_symmetry.space_group_name_H-M   'P 1'
#
loop_
_entity.id
_entity.type
_entity.pdbx_description
1 polymer ?
#
loop_
_entity_poly.entity_id
_entity_poly.type
_entity_poly.pdbx_seq_one_letter_code
_entity_poly.pdbx_strand_id
1 'polypeptide(L)'
;KRFASDVARFVVRRFDGESGRSAVAHMLGVPFGSLSGEAEYFRAVADWLMGSAAAEDTESSSVSAFLNAMNSFDLNEYIRAIHFDELCVPNVPFLLQTARTYHGLEEMKKGELDFFKATGLSKSTEPVFLYSDMPMEDMAADLDFSKKYMLGLALLLKKGLHLNIIHSLNRPFQEMMLGLESHIPLYMTGQISPYYLQSAPNTVFCHFLKVSGSAALSGECIAGCHEDGMYRLSRGKRDLAYYRKRADDLLQKAKPLMDIYREMSQNELNAFLAADSETAGSRRNLLSAPPIYTATPEFLTTFLTVRHIPEAEQRKILSFAEQQRLLFLRVLQDNHVRDELPLLTQAEFEETSVSLPVSGLFPEHDFLYSYKEYLEHLR
;
A
#
# COMPACT_ATOMS: atom_id res chain seq x y z
N LYS A 1 10.38 24.18 -19.59
CA LYS A 1 10.23 24.01 -21.07
C LYS A 1 11.57 24.14 -21.81
N ARG A 2 12.36 25.22 -21.63
CA ARG A 2 13.63 25.43 -22.37
C ARG A 2 14.67 24.35 -22.01
N PHE A 3 14.84 24.04 -20.74
CA PHE A 3 15.73 22.99 -20.26
C PHE A 3 15.37 21.59 -20.80
N ALA A 4 14.10 21.18 -20.72
CA ALA A 4 13.64 19.90 -21.26
C ALA A 4 13.87 19.78 -22.77
N SER A 5 13.66 20.87 -23.53
CA SER A 5 13.96 20.91 -24.96
C SER A 5 15.47 20.79 -25.27
N ASP A 6 16.33 21.38 -24.45
CA ASP A 6 17.79 21.29 -24.65
C ASP A 6 18.31 19.88 -24.31
N VAL A 7 17.78 19.26 -23.25
CA VAL A 7 18.10 17.86 -22.88
C VAL A 7 17.56 16.89 -23.95
N ALA A 8 16.33 17.06 -24.42
CA ALA A 8 15.77 16.22 -25.50
C ALA A 8 16.63 16.27 -26.76
N ARG A 9 17.08 17.47 -27.15
CA ARG A 9 17.98 17.65 -28.30
C ARG A 9 19.32 16.96 -28.12
N PHE A 10 19.87 16.99 -26.92
CA PHE A 10 21.11 16.26 -26.58
C PHE A 10 20.92 14.74 -26.67
N VAL A 11 19.83 14.19 -26.10
CA VAL A 11 19.50 12.76 -26.12
C VAL A 11 19.34 12.27 -27.57
N VAL A 12 18.56 12.97 -28.38
CA VAL A 12 18.35 12.62 -29.80
C VAL A 12 19.66 12.55 -30.55
N ARG A 13 20.56 13.54 -30.37
CA ARG A 13 21.87 13.55 -31.06
C ARG A 13 22.83 12.49 -30.55
N ARG A 14 22.80 12.18 -29.27
CA ARG A 14 23.76 11.25 -28.62
C ARG A 14 23.40 9.80 -28.82
N PHE A 15 22.10 9.50 -28.94
CA PHE A 15 21.54 8.14 -29.02
C PHE A 15 20.76 7.92 -30.33
N ASP A 16 21.25 8.46 -31.45
CA ASP A 16 20.59 8.38 -32.75
C ASP A 16 20.74 7.01 -33.46
N GLY A 17 21.71 6.18 -33.05
CA GLY A 17 21.88 4.82 -33.57
C GLY A 17 20.75 3.88 -33.13
N GLU A 18 20.53 2.80 -33.89
CA GLU A 18 19.45 1.81 -33.65
C GLU A 18 19.44 1.28 -32.23
N SER A 19 20.59 0.90 -31.69
CA SER A 19 20.76 0.45 -30.31
C SER A 19 20.41 1.57 -29.29
N GLY A 20 20.83 2.82 -29.57
CA GLY A 20 20.52 3.98 -28.73
C GLY A 20 19.05 4.30 -28.70
N ARG A 21 18.38 4.33 -29.85
CA ARG A 21 16.94 4.54 -29.98
C ARG A 21 16.13 3.42 -29.30
N SER A 22 16.60 2.16 -29.40
CA SER A 22 15.98 1.02 -28.72
C SER A 22 16.03 1.17 -27.21
N ALA A 23 17.18 1.55 -26.66
CA ALA A 23 17.33 1.80 -25.23
C ALA A 23 16.44 2.96 -24.74
N VAL A 24 16.37 4.04 -25.52
CA VAL A 24 15.50 5.18 -25.19
C VAL A 24 14.02 4.81 -25.33
N ALA A 25 13.61 4.05 -26.34
CA ALA A 25 12.24 3.56 -26.48
C ALA A 25 11.81 2.73 -25.27
N HIS A 26 12.67 1.85 -24.80
CA HIS A 26 12.44 1.06 -23.59
C HIS A 26 12.28 1.96 -22.36
N MET A 27 13.15 2.96 -22.18
CA MET A 27 13.09 3.92 -21.06
C MET A 27 11.83 4.76 -21.09
N LEU A 28 11.35 5.14 -22.28
CA LEU A 28 10.12 5.93 -22.47
C LEU A 28 8.83 5.09 -22.40
N GLY A 29 8.94 3.75 -22.38
CA GLY A 29 7.80 2.84 -22.41
C GLY A 29 7.01 2.88 -23.74
N VAL A 30 7.68 3.22 -24.86
CA VAL A 30 7.04 3.32 -26.18
C VAL A 30 7.58 2.29 -27.18
N PRO A 31 6.79 1.84 -28.16
CA PRO A 31 7.27 0.94 -29.20
C PRO A 31 8.45 1.55 -29.98
N PHE A 32 9.50 0.76 -30.29
CA PHE A 32 10.67 1.24 -31.04
C PHE A 32 10.31 1.94 -32.36
N GLY A 33 9.31 1.43 -33.08
CA GLY A 33 8.83 2.03 -34.34
C GLY A 33 8.26 3.45 -34.21
N SER A 34 7.86 3.87 -33.00
CA SER A 34 7.37 5.24 -32.76
C SER A 34 8.48 6.30 -32.71
N LEU A 35 9.75 5.88 -32.69
CA LEU A 35 10.93 6.74 -32.67
C LEU A 35 11.67 6.76 -34.02
N SER A 36 11.00 6.42 -35.13
CA SER A 36 11.63 6.26 -36.44
C SER A 36 12.08 7.61 -37.05
N GLY A 37 11.35 8.70 -36.83
CA GLY A 37 11.71 10.03 -37.26
C GLY A 37 12.41 10.87 -36.18
N GLU A 38 13.38 11.74 -36.59
CA GLU A 38 14.10 12.61 -35.65
C GLU A 38 13.14 13.56 -34.88
N ALA A 39 12.12 14.08 -35.57
CA ALA A 39 11.12 14.97 -34.98
C ALA A 39 10.20 14.23 -34.00
N GLU A 40 9.84 12.99 -34.29
CA GLU A 40 9.03 12.12 -33.43
C GLU A 40 9.82 11.70 -32.21
N TYR A 41 11.09 11.32 -32.41
CA TYR A 41 12.01 10.98 -31.34
C TYR A 41 12.23 12.15 -30.38
N PHE A 42 12.52 13.35 -30.92
CA PHE A 42 12.66 14.57 -30.13
C PHE A 42 11.39 14.86 -29.31
N ARG A 43 10.22 14.75 -29.94
CA ARG A 43 8.93 15.02 -29.27
C ARG A 43 8.69 14.02 -28.14
N ALA A 44 8.88 12.74 -28.39
CA ALA A 44 8.70 11.70 -27.36
C ALA A 44 9.60 11.92 -26.15
N VAL A 45 10.88 12.26 -26.34
CA VAL A 45 11.80 12.58 -25.25
C VAL A 45 11.41 13.88 -24.55
N ALA A 46 11.03 14.91 -25.29
CA ALA A 46 10.64 16.20 -24.72
C ALA A 46 9.33 16.09 -23.90
N ASP A 47 8.35 15.34 -24.40
CA ASP A 47 7.07 15.12 -23.74
C ASP A 47 7.27 14.27 -22.46
N TRP A 48 8.13 13.25 -22.51
CA TRP A 48 8.49 12.48 -21.34
C TRP A 48 9.19 13.33 -20.26
N LEU A 49 10.15 14.17 -20.65
CA LEU A 49 10.83 15.10 -19.74
C LEU A 49 9.89 16.17 -19.16
N MET A 50 8.85 16.56 -19.91
CA MET A 50 7.81 17.47 -19.41
C MET A 50 6.75 16.74 -18.61
N GLY A 51 6.46 15.50 -18.95
CA GLY A 51 5.55 14.61 -18.23
C GLY A 51 6.15 14.10 -16.92
N SER A 52 7.47 13.92 -16.83
CA SER A 52 8.12 13.59 -15.55
C SER A 52 8.15 14.79 -14.58
N ALA A 53 7.99 16.02 -15.06
CA ALA A 53 7.68 17.17 -14.21
C ALA A 53 6.23 17.18 -13.71
N ALA A 54 5.32 16.49 -14.44
CA ALA A 54 3.95 16.20 -13.98
C ALA A 54 3.86 14.90 -13.15
N ALA A 55 4.90 14.08 -13.14
CA ALA A 55 4.96 12.87 -12.32
C ALA A 55 5.13 13.18 -10.81
N GLU A 56 5.65 14.35 -10.44
CA GLU A 56 5.57 14.84 -9.05
C GLU A 56 4.11 15.07 -8.61
N ASP A 57 3.24 15.51 -9.53
CA ASP A 57 1.79 15.63 -9.27
C ASP A 57 1.09 14.27 -9.27
N THR A 58 1.60 13.28 -10.01
CA THR A 58 1.05 11.91 -10.06
C THR A 58 1.38 11.11 -8.79
N GLU A 59 2.54 11.33 -8.18
CA GLU A 59 2.89 10.72 -6.88
C GLU A 59 1.99 11.25 -5.76
N SER A 60 1.70 12.54 -5.75
CA SER A 60 0.73 13.14 -4.81
C SER A 60 -0.69 12.62 -5.03
N SER A 61 -1.12 12.43 -6.28
CA SER A 61 -2.42 11.86 -6.65
C SER A 61 -2.55 10.40 -6.22
N SER A 62 -1.49 9.59 -6.38
CA SER A 62 -1.48 8.18 -5.97
C SER A 62 -1.63 8.02 -4.46
N VAL A 63 -0.94 8.85 -3.66
CA VAL A 63 -1.05 8.84 -2.20
C VAL A 63 -2.46 9.26 -1.75
N SER A 64 -3.08 10.22 -2.41
CA SER A 64 -4.45 10.66 -2.11
C SER A 64 -5.50 9.61 -2.46
N ALA A 65 -5.40 8.99 -3.62
CA ALA A 65 -6.29 7.90 -4.03
C ALA A 65 -6.20 6.73 -3.04
N PHE A 66 -4.97 6.41 -2.62
CA PHE A 66 -4.68 5.43 -1.61
C PHE A 66 -5.32 5.75 -0.25
N LEU A 67 -5.18 6.96 0.28
CA LEU A 67 -5.77 7.37 1.55
C LEU A 67 -7.30 7.37 1.49
N ASN A 68 -7.90 7.72 0.35
CA ASN A 68 -9.34 7.67 0.15
C ASN A 68 -9.88 6.23 0.09
N ALA A 69 -9.16 5.32 -0.58
CA ALA A 69 -9.51 3.90 -0.61
C ALA A 69 -9.48 3.25 0.78
N MET A 70 -8.65 3.76 1.70
CA MET A 70 -8.63 3.32 3.09
C MET A 70 -9.92 3.63 3.85
N ASN A 71 -10.54 4.78 3.59
CA ASN A 71 -11.72 5.24 4.35
C ASN A 71 -13.01 4.49 4.00
N SER A 72 -13.10 3.90 2.81
CA SER A 72 -14.32 3.26 2.28
C SER A 72 -14.23 1.74 2.12
N PHE A 73 -13.21 1.09 2.70
CA PHE A 73 -12.95 -0.32 2.45
C PHE A 73 -13.93 -1.27 3.17
N ASP A 74 -14.65 -2.10 2.40
CA ASP A 74 -15.40 -3.27 2.88
C ASP A 74 -14.77 -4.56 2.33
N LEU A 75 -14.34 -5.46 3.24
CA LEU A 75 -13.71 -6.73 2.86
C LEU A 75 -14.65 -7.64 2.03
N ASN A 76 -15.95 -7.62 2.30
CA ASN A 76 -16.89 -8.46 1.56
C ASN A 76 -17.14 -7.90 0.15
N GLU A 77 -17.17 -6.57 0.02
CA GLU A 77 -17.25 -5.90 -1.28
C GLU A 77 -15.97 -6.13 -2.09
N TYR A 78 -14.82 -6.00 -1.46
CA TYR A 78 -13.52 -6.32 -2.06
C TYR A 78 -13.45 -7.79 -2.55
N ILE A 79 -13.91 -8.74 -1.73
CA ILE A 79 -14.00 -10.16 -2.11
C ILE A 79 -14.95 -10.36 -3.30
N ARG A 80 -16.08 -9.64 -3.38
CA ARG A 80 -17.01 -9.71 -4.52
C ARG A 80 -16.44 -9.07 -5.78
N ALA A 81 -15.73 -7.96 -5.67
CA ALA A 81 -15.14 -7.25 -6.81
C ALA A 81 -14.04 -8.06 -7.53
N ILE A 82 -13.41 -9.02 -6.85
CA ILE A 82 -12.40 -9.93 -7.46
C ILE A 82 -13.09 -11.08 -8.23
N HIS A 83 -14.26 -11.01 -8.76
CA HIS A 83 -14.92 -11.98 -9.64
C HIS A 83 -14.39 -13.43 -9.52
N PHE A 84 -14.55 -14.03 -8.33
CA PHE A 84 -14.00 -15.37 -8.01
C PHE A 84 -14.59 -16.51 -8.84
N ASP A 85 -15.75 -16.30 -9.41
CA ASP A 85 -16.48 -17.27 -10.24
C ASP A 85 -15.69 -17.59 -11.52
N GLU A 86 -14.79 -16.71 -11.95
CA GLU A 86 -13.93 -16.89 -13.12
C GLU A 86 -12.61 -17.62 -12.81
N LEU A 87 -12.28 -17.81 -11.52
CA LEU A 87 -11.06 -18.48 -11.12
C LEU A 87 -11.23 -19.99 -11.12
N CYS A 88 -10.76 -20.64 -12.18
CA CYS A 88 -10.60 -22.10 -12.20
C CYS A 88 -9.58 -22.54 -11.13
N VAL A 89 -10.06 -22.96 -9.97
CA VAL A 89 -9.23 -23.66 -9.00
C VAL A 89 -9.03 -25.10 -9.49
N PRO A 90 -7.84 -25.52 -9.91
CA PRO A 90 -7.61 -26.88 -10.38
C PRO A 90 -7.94 -27.86 -9.25
N ASN A 91 -8.83 -28.79 -9.54
CA ASN A 91 -9.20 -29.86 -8.62
C ASN A 91 -8.12 -30.95 -8.65
N VAL A 92 -6.92 -30.62 -8.10
CA VAL A 92 -5.81 -31.58 -8.06
C VAL A 92 -5.96 -32.41 -6.79
N PRO A 93 -5.91 -33.77 -6.90
CA PRO A 93 -5.94 -34.64 -5.74
C PRO A 93 -4.82 -34.27 -4.78
N PHE A 94 -5.19 -34.02 -3.54
CA PHE A 94 -4.27 -33.55 -2.52
C PHE A 94 -3.43 -34.71 -1.99
N LEU A 95 -2.28 -34.97 -2.60
CA LEU A 95 -1.29 -35.90 -2.08
C LEU A 95 -0.62 -35.27 -0.86
N LEU A 96 -0.69 -35.97 0.27
CA LEU A 96 -0.07 -35.60 1.55
C LEU A 96 1.46 -35.76 1.49
N GLN A 97 2.13 -35.05 0.58
CA GLN A 97 3.58 -34.97 0.59
C GLN A 97 4.04 -34.08 1.78
N THR A 98 4.96 -34.59 2.58
CA THR A 98 5.53 -33.84 3.71
C THR A 98 6.42 -32.68 3.29
N ALA A 99 6.93 -32.71 2.06
CA ALA A 99 7.68 -31.62 1.43
C ALA A 99 7.54 -31.66 -0.09
N ARG A 100 7.54 -30.47 -0.72
CA ARG A 100 7.55 -30.31 -2.17
C ARG A 100 8.51 -29.16 -2.53
N THR A 101 9.30 -29.34 -3.57
CA THR A 101 10.21 -28.32 -4.09
C THR A 101 9.64 -27.75 -5.38
N TYR A 102 9.89 -26.46 -5.59
CA TYR A 102 9.47 -25.67 -6.74
C TYR A 102 10.71 -24.94 -7.29
N HIS A 103 10.84 -24.85 -8.60
CA HIS A 103 11.97 -24.24 -9.28
C HIS A 103 11.51 -23.08 -10.15
N GLY A 104 12.22 -21.97 -10.04
CA GLY A 104 11.94 -20.78 -10.81
C GLY A 104 10.62 -20.08 -10.41
N LEU A 105 10.35 -18.94 -11.04
CA LEU A 105 9.26 -18.04 -10.71
C LEU A 105 7.87 -18.66 -10.89
N GLU A 106 7.67 -19.37 -12.00
CA GLU A 106 6.35 -19.97 -12.32
C GLU A 106 5.95 -21.07 -11.34
N GLU A 107 6.91 -21.86 -10.87
CA GLU A 107 6.61 -22.86 -9.86
C GLU A 107 6.52 -22.26 -8.47
N MET A 108 7.26 -21.16 -8.17
CA MET A 108 7.12 -20.39 -6.94
C MET A 108 5.67 -19.93 -6.76
N LYS A 109 5.06 -19.34 -7.80
CA LYS A 109 3.65 -18.93 -7.79
C LYS A 109 2.72 -20.08 -7.40
N LYS A 110 2.95 -21.29 -7.96
CA LYS A 110 2.21 -22.50 -7.56
C LYS A 110 2.45 -22.86 -6.10
N GLY A 111 3.70 -22.76 -5.63
CA GLY A 111 4.08 -22.99 -4.24
C GLY A 111 3.35 -22.07 -3.27
N GLU A 112 3.19 -20.80 -3.64
CA GLU A 112 2.42 -19.83 -2.85
C GLU A 112 0.95 -20.19 -2.73
N LEU A 113 0.31 -20.56 -3.84
CA LEU A 113 -1.08 -20.99 -3.83
C LEU A 113 -1.26 -22.30 -3.06
N ASP A 114 -0.31 -23.25 -3.16
CA ASP A 114 -0.31 -24.48 -2.37
C ASP A 114 -0.14 -24.19 -0.86
N PHE A 115 0.65 -23.17 -0.49
CA PHE A 115 0.78 -22.72 0.89
C PHE A 115 -0.56 -22.13 1.41
N PHE A 116 -1.21 -21.25 0.66
CA PHE A 116 -2.51 -20.70 1.04
C PHE A 116 -3.57 -21.81 1.16
N LYS A 117 -3.61 -22.73 0.21
CA LYS A 117 -4.52 -23.87 0.24
C LYS A 117 -4.28 -24.76 1.47
N ALA A 118 -3.02 -25.07 1.78
CA ALA A 118 -2.66 -25.85 2.96
C ALA A 118 -3.07 -25.16 4.26
N THR A 119 -2.85 -23.84 4.35
CA THR A 119 -3.19 -23.02 5.51
C THR A 119 -4.70 -22.88 5.65
N GLY A 120 -5.40 -22.56 4.58
CA GLY A 120 -6.85 -22.39 4.56
C GLY A 120 -7.61 -23.63 4.96
N LEU A 121 -7.21 -24.80 4.45
CA LEU A 121 -7.84 -26.09 4.74
C LEU A 121 -7.45 -26.70 6.10
N SER A 122 -6.42 -26.18 6.76
CA SER A 122 -6.01 -26.67 8.07
C SER A 122 -7.00 -26.27 9.16
N LYS A 123 -6.97 -26.98 10.30
CA LYS A 123 -7.73 -26.60 11.50
C LYS A 123 -6.97 -25.62 12.41
N SER A 124 -5.74 -25.26 12.06
CA SER A 124 -4.93 -24.36 12.88
C SER A 124 -5.49 -22.95 12.84
N THR A 125 -5.47 -22.28 13.98
CA THR A 125 -5.80 -20.86 14.19
C THR A 125 -4.55 -20.04 14.53
N GLU A 126 -3.35 -20.64 14.42
CA GLU A 126 -2.10 -19.93 14.67
C GLU A 126 -1.90 -18.80 13.65
N PRO A 127 -1.30 -17.68 14.07
CA PRO A 127 -0.97 -16.58 13.18
C PRO A 127 -0.13 -17.03 11.99
N VAL A 128 -0.31 -16.37 10.87
CA VAL A 128 0.47 -16.62 9.64
C VAL A 128 1.55 -15.55 9.53
N PHE A 129 2.76 -15.96 9.25
CA PHE A 129 3.90 -15.10 9.00
C PHE A 129 4.22 -15.05 7.51
N LEU A 130 4.45 -13.85 6.98
CA LEU A 130 4.80 -13.61 5.58
C LEU A 130 5.99 -12.64 5.50
N TYR A 131 7.02 -13.02 4.76
CA TYR A 131 8.17 -12.18 4.44
C TYR A 131 8.66 -12.47 3.03
N SER A 132 8.95 -11.43 2.27
CA SER A 132 9.64 -11.52 0.98
C SER A 132 10.34 -10.20 0.69
N ASP A 133 11.61 -10.28 0.31
CA ASP A 133 12.38 -9.18 -0.27
C ASP A 133 12.62 -9.37 -1.78
N MET A 134 11.93 -10.36 -2.37
CA MET A 134 11.95 -10.59 -3.82
C MET A 134 11.28 -9.45 -4.58
N PRO A 135 11.74 -9.11 -5.79
CA PRO A 135 11.10 -8.09 -6.62
C PRO A 135 9.61 -8.39 -6.86
N MET A 136 8.80 -7.34 -6.88
CA MET A 136 7.36 -7.47 -7.10
C MET A 136 6.98 -7.39 -8.59
N GLU A 137 7.84 -6.84 -9.43
CA GLU A 137 7.56 -6.61 -10.85
C GLU A 137 7.13 -7.89 -11.57
N ASP A 138 7.86 -8.99 -11.36
CA ASP A 138 7.57 -10.28 -11.97
C ASP A 138 6.24 -10.89 -11.51
N MET A 139 5.83 -10.55 -10.27
CA MET A 139 4.56 -11.00 -9.69
C MET A 139 3.40 -10.13 -10.16
N ALA A 140 3.61 -8.81 -10.26
CA ALA A 140 2.63 -7.84 -10.70
C ALA A 140 2.31 -7.95 -12.20
N ALA A 141 3.26 -8.41 -13.01
CA ALA A 141 3.05 -8.66 -14.44
C ALA A 141 2.00 -9.76 -14.72
N ASP A 142 1.82 -10.70 -13.78
CA ASP A 142 0.84 -11.77 -13.88
C ASP A 142 -0.44 -11.40 -13.10
N LEU A 143 -1.38 -10.77 -13.77
CA LEU A 143 -2.65 -10.32 -13.19
C LEU A 143 -3.51 -11.48 -12.64
N ASP A 144 -3.46 -12.66 -13.26
CA ASP A 144 -4.21 -13.84 -12.81
C ASP A 144 -3.63 -14.38 -11.51
N PHE A 145 -2.30 -14.44 -11.41
CA PHE A 145 -1.64 -14.83 -10.18
C PHE A 145 -1.90 -13.80 -9.07
N SER A 146 -1.78 -12.49 -9.35
CA SER A 146 -2.02 -11.43 -8.38
C SER A 146 -3.44 -11.52 -7.78
N LYS A 147 -4.46 -11.74 -8.62
CA LYS A 147 -5.84 -11.97 -8.15
C LYS A 147 -5.96 -13.21 -7.26
N LYS A 148 -5.36 -14.33 -7.66
CA LYS A 148 -5.35 -15.57 -6.85
C LYS A 148 -4.63 -15.42 -5.54
N TYR A 149 -3.53 -14.66 -5.53
CA TYR A 149 -2.77 -14.34 -4.33
C TYR A 149 -3.61 -13.52 -3.33
N MET A 150 -4.24 -12.45 -3.80
CA MET A 150 -5.10 -11.61 -2.97
C MET A 150 -6.32 -12.36 -2.45
N LEU A 151 -6.90 -13.26 -3.27
CA LEU A 151 -7.93 -14.19 -2.81
C LEU A 151 -7.42 -15.07 -1.68
N GLY A 152 -6.23 -15.65 -1.83
CA GLY A 152 -5.61 -16.47 -0.79
C GLY A 152 -5.52 -15.73 0.53
N LEU A 153 -5.02 -14.48 0.53
CA LEU A 153 -4.98 -13.64 1.73
C LEU A 153 -6.38 -13.38 2.30
N ALA A 154 -7.33 -12.97 1.47
CA ALA A 154 -8.70 -12.67 1.90
C ALA A 154 -9.39 -13.90 2.54
N LEU A 155 -9.17 -15.11 1.99
CA LEU A 155 -9.69 -16.35 2.57
C LEU A 155 -9.07 -16.67 3.94
N LEU A 156 -7.78 -16.38 4.15
CA LEU A 156 -7.15 -16.54 5.47
C LEU A 156 -7.75 -15.56 6.47
N LEU A 157 -7.99 -14.31 6.09
CA LEU A 157 -8.65 -13.31 6.94
C LEU A 157 -10.09 -13.71 7.24
N LYS A 158 -10.86 -14.19 6.24
CA LYS A 158 -12.23 -14.70 6.43
C LYS A 158 -12.27 -15.90 7.37
N LYS A 159 -11.22 -16.72 7.39
CA LYS A 159 -11.06 -17.83 8.36
C LYS A 159 -10.80 -17.33 9.79
N GLY A 160 -10.52 -16.03 9.98
CA GLY A 160 -10.19 -15.42 11.28
C GLY A 160 -8.71 -15.52 11.66
N LEU A 161 -7.82 -15.81 10.69
CA LEU A 161 -6.39 -15.86 10.97
C LEU A 161 -5.80 -14.45 11.04
N HIS A 162 -4.85 -14.27 11.93
CA HIS A 162 -4.04 -13.06 12.01
C HIS A 162 -2.77 -13.23 11.16
N LEU A 163 -2.42 -12.21 10.38
CA LEU A 163 -1.26 -12.22 9.50
C LEU A 163 -0.22 -11.21 9.98
N ASN A 164 1.00 -11.67 10.21
CA ASN A 164 2.17 -10.82 10.44
C ASN A 164 2.97 -10.72 9.14
N ILE A 165 3.04 -9.52 8.56
CA ILE A 165 3.70 -9.31 7.27
C ILE A 165 4.90 -8.38 7.45
N ILE A 166 6.09 -8.85 7.11
CA ILE A 166 7.29 -8.00 7.06
C ILE A 166 7.49 -7.53 5.62
N HIS A 167 7.41 -6.21 5.44
CA HIS A 167 7.64 -5.55 4.15
C HIS A 167 9.11 -5.18 3.98
N SER A 168 9.63 -5.37 2.78
CA SER A 168 10.91 -4.80 2.37
C SER A 168 10.69 -3.36 1.92
N LEU A 169 11.29 -2.39 2.62
CA LEU A 169 11.24 -0.98 2.26
C LEU A 169 12.36 -0.56 1.30
N ASN A 170 13.32 -1.45 1.04
CA ASN A 170 14.45 -1.22 0.12
C ASN A 170 14.03 -1.53 -1.33
N ARG A 171 13.00 -0.85 -1.80
CA ARG A 171 12.41 -1.01 -3.14
C ARG A 171 12.29 0.35 -3.81
N PRO A 172 12.27 0.43 -5.14
CA PRO A 172 11.87 1.66 -5.83
C PRO A 172 10.52 2.16 -5.30
N PHE A 173 10.36 3.48 -5.21
CA PHE A 173 9.16 4.09 -4.61
C PHE A 173 7.85 3.58 -5.25
N GLN A 174 7.81 3.49 -6.58
CA GLN A 174 6.64 2.98 -7.31
C GLN A 174 6.30 1.53 -6.97
N GLU A 175 7.30 0.66 -6.85
CA GLU A 175 7.11 -0.74 -6.45
C GLU A 175 6.60 -0.84 -5.00
N MET A 176 7.13 -0.01 -4.10
CA MET A 176 6.68 0.08 -2.72
C MET A 176 5.23 0.56 -2.65
N MET A 177 4.84 1.58 -3.42
CA MET A 177 3.47 2.09 -3.47
C MET A 177 2.51 1.04 -4.02
N LEU A 178 2.86 0.34 -5.09
CA LEU A 178 2.05 -0.76 -5.63
C LEU A 178 1.80 -1.86 -4.58
N GLY A 179 2.84 -2.21 -3.82
CA GLY A 179 2.74 -3.16 -2.72
C GLY A 179 1.84 -2.69 -1.59
N LEU A 180 1.95 -1.44 -1.19
CA LEU A 180 1.11 -0.85 -0.15
C LEU A 180 -0.34 -0.71 -0.63
N GLU A 181 -0.57 -0.15 -1.80
CA GLU A 181 -1.90 0.05 -2.39
C GLU A 181 -2.69 -1.26 -2.48
N SER A 182 -2.04 -2.36 -2.84
CA SER A 182 -2.69 -3.67 -2.88
C SER A 182 -2.97 -4.27 -1.50
N HIS A 183 -2.19 -3.95 -0.46
CA HIS A 183 -2.31 -4.55 0.87
C HIS A 183 -3.11 -3.73 1.87
N ILE A 184 -3.15 -2.40 1.74
CA ILE A 184 -3.81 -1.55 2.72
C ILE A 184 -5.30 -1.83 2.91
N PRO A 185 -6.08 -2.11 1.85
CA PRO A 185 -7.45 -2.53 2.06
C PRO A 185 -7.55 -3.71 3.05
N LEU A 186 -6.62 -4.65 2.97
CA LEU A 186 -6.59 -5.80 3.88
C LEU A 186 -6.14 -5.41 5.30
N TYR A 187 -5.27 -4.40 5.46
CA TYR A 187 -4.89 -3.90 6.79
C TYR A 187 -6.07 -3.31 7.54
N MET A 188 -7.04 -2.73 6.81
CA MET A 188 -8.25 -2.18 7.40
C MET A 188 -9.15 -3.23 8.08
N THR A 189 -8.90 -4.53 7.87
CA THR A 189 -9.59 -5.60 8.62
C THR A 189 -9.17 -5.67 10.09
N GLY A 190 -8.02 -5.08 10.45
CA GLY A 190 -7.41 -5.21 11.78
C GLY A 190 -6.78 -6.59 12.06
N GLN A 191 -6.82 -7.51 11.08
CA GLN A 191 -6.26 -8.86 11.22
C GLN A 191 -4.85 -8.99 10.62
N ILE A 192 -4.27 -7.88 10.13
CA ILE A 192 -2.90 -7.84 9.62
C ILE A 192 -2.09 -6.86 10.43
N SER A 193 -0.92 -7.31 10.90
CA SER A 193 0.10 -6.46 11.50
C SER A 193 1.26 -6.31 10.51
N PRO A 194 1.43 -5.13 9.91
CA PRO A 194 2.54 -4.85 9.00
C PRO A 194 3.78 -4.43 9.77
N TYR A 195 4.91 -4.98 9.39
CA TYR A 195 6.23 -4.72 9.98
C TYR A 195 7.25 -4.40 8.89
N TYR A 196 8.41 -3.89 9.30
CA TYR A 196 9.59 -3.73 8.45
C TYR A 196 10.88 -4.07 9.23
N LEU A 197 11.92 -4.46 8.50
CA LEU A 197 13.25 -4.66 9.07
C LEU A 197 14.12 -3.43 8.80
N GLN A 198 14.70 -2.89 9.88
CA GLN A 198 15.66 -1.80 9.79
C GLN A 198 17.08 -2.38 9.57
N SER A 199 17.31 -2.97 8.41
CA SER A 199 18.60 -3.56 8.03
C SER A 199 19.08 -2.98 6.71
N ALA A 200 20.40 -2.98 6.51
CA ALA A 200 20.97 -2.70 5.19
C ALA A 200 20.45 -3.74 4.19
N PRO A 201 20.11 -3.34 2.95
CA PRO A 201 19.66 -4.28 1.94
C PRO A 201 20.73 -5.33 1.67
N ASN A 202 20.32 -6.60 1.63
CA ASN A 202 21.15 -7.65 1.08
C ASN A 202 21.10 -7.52 -0.43
N THR A 203 22.20 -7.13 -1.04
CA THR A 203 22.29 -6.93 -2.49
C THR A 203 22.64 -8.20 -3.25
N VAL A 204 22.88 -9.31 -2.55
CA VAL A 204 23.34 -10.57 -3.17
C VAL A 204 22.22 -11.60 -3.19
N PHE A 205 21.49 -11.74 -2.07
CA PHE A 205 20.45 -12.75 -1.95
C PHE A 205 19.10 -12.12 -1.69
N CYS A 206 18.08 -12.65 -2.35
CA CYS A 206 16.68 -12.43 -2.02
C CYS A 206 16.13 -13.62 -1.27
N HIS A 207 15.27 -13.36 -0.27
CA HIS A 207 14.72 -14.37 0.62
C HIS A 207 13.20 -14.34 0.60
N PHE A 208 12.65 -15.52 0.85
CA PHE A 208 11.24 -15.74 0.89
C PHE A 208 10.89 -16.69 2.04
N LEU A 209 9.97 -16.29 2.92
CA LEU A 209 9.52 -17.13 4.02
C LEU A 209 8.05 -16.87 4.34
N LYS A 210 7.24 -17.92 4.22
CA LYS A 210 5.84 -17.94 4.68
C LYS A 210 5.67 -19.09 5.66
N VAL A 211 5.06 -18.84 6.81
CA VAL A 211 4.87 -19.85 7.88
C VAL A 211 3.47 -19.76 8.42
N SER A 212 2.82 -20.91 8.57
CA SER A 212 1.53 -21.07 9.24
C SER A 212 1.57 -22.23 10.22
N GLY A 213 0.48 -22.48 10.94
CA GLY A 213 0.39 -23.63 11.82
C GLY A 213 0.42 -24.99 11.10
N SER A 214 0.36 -25.04 9.77
CA SER A 214 0.24 -26.30 9.00
C SER A 214 1.24 -26.44 7.86
N ALA A 215 1.88 -25.35 7.44
CA ALA A 215 2.81 -25.34 6.31
C ALA A 215 3.85 -24.23 6.48
N ALA A 216 5.03 -24.45 5.90
CA ALA A 216 6.05 -23.42 5.71
C ALA A 216 6.53 -23.48 4.26
N LEU A 217 6.59 -22.33 3.60
CA LEU A 217 7.18 -22.15 2.28
C LEU A 217 8.38 -21.25 2.42
N SER A 218 9.55 -21.74 2.06
CA SER A 218 10.81 -21.00 2.13
C SER A 218 11.54 -21.10 0.80
N GLY A 219 12.32 -20.07 0.46
CA GLY A 219 13.16 -20.05 -0.71
C GLY A 219 14.17 -18.92 -0.66
N GLU A 220 15.13 -19.03 -1.53
CA GLU A 220 16.13 -17.99 -1.79
C GLU A 220 16.55 -18.00 -3.25
N CYS A 221 17.00 -16.87 -3.72
CA CYS A 221 17.65 -16.73 -5.02
C CYS A 221 18.74 -15.67 -4.97
N ILE A 222 19.59 -15.65 -5.97
CA ILE A 222 20.53 -14.53 -6.18
C ILE A 222 19.72 -13.37 -6.77
N ALA A 223 19.96 -12.16 -6.28
CA ALA A 223 19.30 -10.96 -6.79
C ALA A 223 19.55 -10.80 -8.29
N GLY A 224 18.50 -10.63 -9.08
CA GLY A 224 18.54 -10.58 -10.53
C GLY A 224 18.52 -11.95 -11.23
N CYS A 225 18.50 -13.07 -10.48
CA CYS A 225 18.44 -14.44 -11.01
C CYS A 225 17.24 -15.20 -10.43
N HIS A 226 16.04 -14.58 -10.44
CA HIS A 226 14.85 -15.15 -9.82
C HIS A 226 14.34 -16.40 -10.54
N GLU A 227 14.65 -16.55 -11.83
CA GLU A 227 14.30 -17.72 -12.63
C GLU A 227 14.99 -19.00 -12.12
N ASP A 228 16.14 -18.85 -11.45
CA ASP A 228 16.91 -19.97 -10.88
C ASP A 228 16.59 -20.23 -9.40
N GLY A 229 15.64 -19.50 -8.84
CA GLY A 229 15.24 -19.63 -7.43
C GLY A 229 14.70 -21.02 -7.10
N MET A 230 14.98 -21.51 -5.89
CA MET A 230 14.45 -22.77 -5.37
C MET A 230 13.60 -22.51 -4.13
N TYR A 231 12.38 -23.05 -4.14
CA TYR A 231 11.40 -22.87 -3.08
C TYR A 231 10.93 -24.22 -2.55
N ARG A 232 10.75 -24.34 -1.24
CA ARG A 232 10.38 -25.57 -0.58
C ARG A 232 9.17 -25.37 0.32
N LEU A 233 8.09 -26.06 0.01
CA LEU A 233 6.92 -26.19 0.88
C LEU A 233 7.14 -27.41 1.80
N SER A 234 7.12 -27.19 3.11
CA SER A 234 7.29 -28.20 4.15
C SER A 234 6.07 -28.26 5.06
N ARG A 235 5.67 -29.48 5.46
CA ARG A 235 4.56 -29.77 6.39
C ARG A 235 4.98 -30.67 7.55
N GLY A 236 6.22 -31.12 7.55
CA GLY A 236 6.78 -31.94 8.61
C GLY A 236 6.89 -31.14 9.92
N LYS A 237 6.52 -31.75 11.04
CA LYS A 237 6.55 -31.08 12.36
C LYS A 237 7.91 -30.46 12.70
N ARG A 238 9.00 -31.15 12.34
CA ARG A 238 10.37 -30.67 12.61
C ARG A 238 10.70 -29.44 11.77
N ASP A 239 10.37 -29.45 10.48
CA ASP A 239 10.60 -28.33 9.57
C ASP A 239 9.73 -27.13 9.98
N LEU A 240 8.46 -27.38 10.32
CA LEU A 240 7.56 -26.32 10.80
C LEU A 240 8.08 -25.66 12.07
N ALA A 241 8.57 -26.44 13.04
CA ALA A 241 9.15 -25.90 14.26
C ALA A 241 10.38 -25.02 13.97
N TYR A 242 11.24 -25.45 13.03
CA TYR A 242 12.39 -24.68 12.59
C TYR A 242 12.00 -23.35 11.95
N TYR A 243 11.08 -23.39 10.97
CA TYR A 243 10.66 -22.18 10.24
C TYR A 243 9.85 -21.24 11.13
N ARG A 244 9.05 -21.75 12.06
CA ARG A 244 8.33 -20.94 13.05
C ARG A 244 9.30 -20.16 13.92
N LYS A 245 10.32 -20.83 14.48
CA LYS A 245 11.35 -20.15 15.26
C LYS A 245 12.03 -19.05 14.42
N ARG A 246 12.33 -19.33 13.16
CA ARG A 246 12.93 -18.35 12.26
C ARG A 246 12.01 -17.15 11.99
N ALA A 247 10.71 -17.37 11.86
CA ALA A 247 9.70 -16.31 11.74
C ALA A 247 9.64 -15.46 13.02
N ASP A 248 9.62 -16.09 14.19
CA ASP A 248 9.63 -15.40 15.49
C ASP A 248 10.90 -14.56 15.67
N ASP A 249 12.07 -15.11 15.33
CA ASP A 249 13.36 -14.40 15.38
C ASP A 249 13.38 -13.16 14.45
N LEU A 250 12.71 -13.23 13.29
CA LEU A 250 12.56 -12.09 12.37
C LEU A 250 11.59 -11.06 12.94
N LEU A 251 10.45 -11.47 13.47
CA LEU A 251 9.47 -10.57 14.09
C LEU A 251 10.04 -9.81 15.29
N GLN A 252 10.87 -10.45 16.11
CA GLN A 252 11.55 -9.77 17.21
C GLN A 252 12.50 -8.66 16.78
N LYS A 253 13.03 -8.72 15.56
CA LYS A 253 13.90 -7.70 14.97
C LYS A 253 13.14 -6.66 14.16
N ALA A 254 11.90 -6.96 13.82
CA ALA A 254 11.07 -6.09 13.00
C ALA A 254 10.45 -4.97 13.86
N LYS A 255 10.16 -3.85 13.22
CA LYS A 255 9.42 -2.73 13.79
C LYS A 255 8.07 -2.63 13.14
N PRO A 256 7.02 -2.17 13.85
CA PRO A 256 5.74 -1.85 13.23
C PRO A 256 5.93 -0.87 12.08
N LEU A 257 5.28 -1.14 10.95
CA LEU A 257 5.31 -0.27 9.79
C LEU A 257 4.30 0.87 9.92
N MET A 258 3.14 0.57 10.50
CA MET A 258 2.06 1.53 10.74
C MET A 258 1.19 1.06 11.90
N ASP A 259 0.53 2.02 12.53
CA ASP A 259 -0.55 1.80 13.46
C ASP A 259 -1.86 2.24 12.83
N ILE A 260 -2.94 1.47 13.04
CA ILE A 260 -4.26 1.74 12.46
C ILE A 260 -5.24 1.96 13.62
N TYR A 261 -5.71 3.20 13.73
CA TYR A 261 -6.67 3.59 14.75
C TYR A 261 -8.08 3.65 14.17
N ARG A 262 -9.00 2.96 14.83
CA ARG A 262 -10.43 2.95 14.52
C ARG A 262 -11.24 3.40 15.73
N GLU A 263 -12.56 3.39 15.62
CA GLU A 263 -13.50 3.74 16.70
C GLU A 263 -13.13 3.08 18.03
N MET A 264 -12.87 1.78 18.03
CA MET A 264 -12.52 1.02 19.24
C MET A 264 -11.12 1.37 19.81
N SER A 265 -10.27 2.05 19.03
CA SER A 265 -8.91 2.46 19.40
C SER A 265 -8.81 3.98 19.63
N GLN A 266 -9.90 4.67 19.92
CA GLN A 266 -9.92 6.12 20.11
C GLN A 266 -9.02 6.57 21.27
N ASN A 267 -8.95 5.80 22.35
CA ASN A 267 -8.07 6.10 23.48
C ASN A 267 -6.58 5.99 23.11
N GLU A 268 -6.22 4.97 22.34
CA GLU A 268 -4.86 4.78 21.83
C GLU A 268 -4.47 5.89 20.85
N LEU A 269 -5.38 6.30 19.96
CA LEU A 269 -5.19 7.45 19.07
C LEU A 269 -4.95 8.73 19.87
N ASN A 270 -5.77 9.02 20.87
CA ASN A 270 -5.62 10.21 21.70
C ASN A 270 -4.30 10.17 22.49
N ALA A 271 -3.89 9.01 23.00
CA ALA A 271 -2.61 8.84 23.68
C ALA A 271 -1.42 9.07 22.72
N PHE A 272 -1.50 8.52 21.50
CA PHE A 272 -0.51 8.73 20.44
C PHE A 272 -0.39 10.21 20.09
N LEU A 273 -1.50 10.89 19.82
CA LEU A 273 -1.51 12.32 19.43
C LEU A 273 -0.99 13.23 20.56
N ALA A 274 -1.30 12.90 21.82
CA ALA A 274 -0.76 13.60 22.97
C ALA A 274 0.76 13.42 23.06
N ALA A 275 1.28 12.19 22.96
CA ALA A 275 2.70 11.89 22.98
C ALA A 275 3.44 12.51 21.79
N ASP A 276 2.83 12.49 20.58
CA ASP A 276 3.39 13.15 19.41
C ASP A 276 3.49 14.66 19.61
N SER A 277 2.48 15.29 20.23
CA SER A 277 2.50 16.74 20.47
C SER A 277 3.64 17.20 21.39
N GLU A 278 4.19 16.30 22.22
CA GLU A 278 5.32 16.55 23.11
C GLU A 278 6.67 16.17 22.49
N THR A 279 6.66 15.48 21.33
CA THR A 279 7.88 15.05 20.66
C THR A 279 8.47 16.21 19.84
N ALA A 280 9.76 16.51 20.05
CA ALA A 280 10.46 17.51 19.26
C ALA A 280 10.73 17.01 17.83
N GLY A 281 10.54 17.87 16.83
CA GLY A 281 10.86 17.57 15.43
C GLY A 281 9.84 18.15 14.46
N SER A 282 10.31 18.53 13.27
CA SER A 282 9.43 19.00 12.18
C SER A 282 8.56 17.85 11.66
N ARG A 283 7.34 18.18 11.25
CA ARG A 283 6.36 17.22 10.73
C ARG A 283 6.02 17.53 9.29
N ARG A 284 5.89 16.49 8.50
CA ARG A 284 5.34 16.54 7.15
C ARG A 284 4.14 15.58 7.10
N ASN A 285 2.96 16.13 6.94
CA ASN A 285 1.72 15.38 6.87
C ASN A 285 1.27 15.29 5.41
N LEU A 286 0.93 14.09 4.96
CA LEU A 286 0.28 13.85 3.68
C LEU A 286 -1.19 13.53 3.98
N LEU A 287 -2.09 14.37 3.48
CA LEU A 287 -3.49 14.35 3.86
C LEU A 287 -4.38 14.12 2.64
N SER A 288 -5.45 13.36 2.81
CA SER A 288 -6.48 13.14 1.77
C SER A 288 -7.58 14.20 1.81
N ALA A 289 -7.69 14.92 2.93
CA ALA A 289 -8.71 15.96 3.16
C ALA A 289 -8.14 17.06 4.07
N PRO A 290 -8.77 18.25 4.09
CA PRO A 290 -8.38 19.30 5.04
C PRO A 290 -8.41 18.78 6.48
N PRO A 291 -7.36 19.04 7.28
CA PRO A 291 -7.26 18.47 8.62
C PRO A 291 -8.26 19.09 9.59
N ILE A 292 -8.79 18.29 10.52
CA ILE A 292 -9.85 18.73 11.44
C ILE A 292 -9.45 19.92 12.32
N TYR A 293 -8.17 20.08 12.62
CA TYR A 293 -7.67 21.19 13.44
C TYR A 293 -7.67 22.56 12.73
N THR A 294 -7.93 22.60 11.42
CA THR A 294 -8.12 23.87 10.66
C THR A 294 -9.59 24.25 10.54
N ALA A 295 -10.52 23.32 10.83
CA ALA A 295 -11.93 23.58 10.76
C ALA A 295 -12.38 24.54 11.87
N THR A 296 -13.07 25.63 11.50
CA THR A 296 -13.64 26.55 12.49
C THR A 296 -14.87 25.95 13.18
N PRO A 297 -15.16 26.32 14.43
CA PRO A 297 -16.36 25.86 15.12
C PRO A 297 -17.66 26.19 14.36
N GLU A 298 -17.72 27.35 13.69
CA GLU A 298 -18.85 27.79 12.88
C GLU A 298 -19.04 26.92 11.67
N PHE A 299 -17.97 26.61 10.95
CA PHE A 299 -18.00 25.69 9.82
C PHE A 299 -18.49 24.31 10.26
N LEU A 300 -17.89 23.73 11.31
CA LEU A 300 -18.25 22.41 11.81
C LEU A 300 -19.72 22.36 12.27
N THR A 301 -20.18 23.37 12.99
CA THR A 301 -21.57 23.42 13.44
C THR A 301 -22.54 23.43 12.26
N THR A 302 -22.26 24.20 11.23
CA THR A 302 -23.07 24.27 10.00
C THR A 302 -23.03 22.93 9.27
N PHE A 303 -21.84 22.37 9.07
CA PHE A 303 -21.60 21.10 8.40
C PHE A 303 -22.36 19.93 9.05
N LEU A 304 -22.33 19.84 10.38
CA LEU A 304 -22.99 18.80 11.16
C LEU A 304 -24.52 18.99 11.21
N THR A 305 -24.98 20.23 11.30
CA THR A 305 -26.42 20.55 11.35
C THR A 305 -27.10 20.21 10.02
N VAL A 306 -26.50 20.52 8.88
CA VAL A 306 -27.03 20.19 7.55
C VAL A 306 -27.20 18.68 7.37
N ARG A 307 -26.33 17.88 8.02
CA ARG A 307 -26.39 16.41 8.00
C ARG A 307 -27.29 15.81 9.08
N HIS A 308 -28.01 16.65 9.80
CA HIS A 308 -28.93 16.23 10.87
C HIS A 308 -28.26 15.37 11.96
N ILE A 309 -26.97 15.61 12.23
CA ILE A 309 -26.26 14.92 13.31
C ILE A 309 -26.90 15.32 14.66
N PRO A 310 -27.16 14.36 15.56
CA PRO A 310 -27.74 14.66 16.89
C PRO A 310 -26.85 15.61 17.70
N GLU A 311 -27.45 16.56 18.45
CA GLU A 311 -26.70 17.56 19.22
C GLU A 311 -25.67 16.97 20.19
N ALA A 312 -25.97 15.81 20.77
CA ALA A 312 -25.02 15.12 21.67
C ALA A 312 -23.75 14.68 20.95
N GLU A 313 -23.87 14.27 19.69
CA GLU A 313 -22.74 13.87 18.85
C GLU A 313 -22.04 15.08 18.26
N GLN A 314 -22.77 16.11 17.82
CA GLN A 314 -22.17 17.37 17.40
C GLN A 314 -21.21 17.89 18.49
N ARG A 315 -21.63 17.87 19.75
CA ARG A 315 -20.77 18.28 20.89
C ARG A 315 -19.50 17.44 21.04
N LYS A 316 -19.61 16.11 20.81
CA LYS A 316 -18.43 15.22 20.84
C LYS A 316 -17.45 15.55 19.72
N ILE A 317 -17.96 15.75 18.49
CA ILE A 317 -17.13 16.07 17.32
C ILE A 317 -16.46 17.44 17.49
N LEU A 318 -17.20 18.46 17.95
CA LEU A 318 -16.67 19.79 18.23
C LEU A 318 -15.60 19.74 19.33
N SER A 319 -15.84 18.97 20.41
CA SER A 319 -14.86 18.77 21.47
C SER A 319 -13.61 18.07 20.95
N PHE A 320 -13.74 17.07 20.12
CA PHE A 320 -12.61 16.40 19.49
C PHE A 320 -11.80 17.34 18.58
N ALA A 321 -12.49 18.11 17.71
CA ALA A 321 -11.84 19.10 16.85
C ALA A 321 -11.04 20.15 17.64
N GLU A 322 -11.60 20.65 18.73
CA GLU A 322 -10.91 21.60 19.61
C GLU A 322 -9.70 20.95 20.30
N GLN A 323 -9.80 19.71 20.76
CA GLN A 323 -8.66 18.99 21.30
C GLN A 323 -7.54 18.84 20.26
N GLN A 324 -7.89 18.46 19.01
CA GLN A 324 -6.90 18.36 17.92
C GLN A 324 -6.25 19.71 17.63
N ARG A 325 -7.02 20.80 17.62
CA ARG A 325 -6.51 22.15 17.44
C ARG A 325 -5.52 22.55 18.55
N LEU A 326 -5.81 22.23 19.80
CA LEU A 326 -4.91 22.53 20.93
C LEU A 326 -3.61 21.71 20.86
N LEU A 327 -3.67 20.44 20.50
CA LEU A 327 -2.49 19.60 20.29
C LEU A 327 -1.64 20.13 19.14
N PHE A 328 -2.25 20.51 18.04
CA PHE A 328 -1.57 21.08 16.88
C PHE A 328 -0.88 22.42 17.22
N LEU A 329 -1.55 23.30 17.97
CA LEU A 329 -0.96 24.56 18.44
C LEU A 329 0.24 24.32 19.36
N ARG A 330 0.22 23.26 20.18
CA ARG A 330 1.37 22.87 21.01
C ARG A 330 2.55 22.43 20.12
N VAL A 331 2.28 21.62 19.09
CA VAL A 331 3.32 21.24 18.13
C VAL A 331 3.96 22.46 17.47
N LEU A 332 3.17 23.45 17.07
CA LEU A 332 3.65 24.67 16.40
C LEU A 332 4.52 25.59 17.28
N GLN A 333 4.49 25.43 18.61
CA GLN A 333 5.30 26.27 19.50
C GLN A 333 6.80 26.11 19.23
N ASP A 334 7.25 24.85 19.01
CA ASP A 334 8.68 24.53 18.90
C ASP A 334 9.06 23.84 17.59
N ASN A 335 8.09 23.58 16.69
CA ASN A 335 8.31 22.77 15.51
C ASN A 335 7.68 23.39 14.26
N HIS A 336 8.18 22.99 13.09
CA HIS A 336 7.55 23.28 11.80
C HIS A 336 6.65 22.14 11.38
N VAL A 337 5.45 22.48 10.90
CA VAL A 337 4.50 21.52 10.30
C VAL A 337 4.25 21.91 8.85
N ARG A 338 4.30 20.93 7.98
CA ARG A 338 3.97 21.05 6.56
C ARG A 338 2.86 20.07 6.24
N ASP A 339 1.68 20.58 5.95
CA ASP A 339 0.55 19.79 5.47
C ASP A 339 0.52 19.84 3.95
N GLU A 340 0.48 18.68 3.33
CA GLU A 340 0.37 18.51 1.88
C GLU A 340 -0.92 17.76 1.60
N LEU A 341 -1.80 18.38 0.83
CA LEU A 341 -3.08 17.81 0.42
C LEU A 341 -3.38 18.18 -1.05
N PRO A 342 -4.13 17.33 -1.79
CA PRO A 342 -4.50 17.63 -3.15
C PRO A 342 -5.49 18.80 -3.20
N LEU A 343 -5.27 19.73 -4.11
CA LEU A 343 -6.25 20.74 -4.46
C LEU A 343 -7.08 20.21 -5.65
N LEU A 344 -8.23 19.61 -5.33
CA LEU A 344 -9.08 18.98 -6.34
C LEU A 344 -9.86 20.04 -7.12
N THR A 345 -9.87 19.88 -8.43
CA THR A 345 -10.86 20.55 -9.31
C THR A 345 -12.24 19.97 -9.05
N GLN A 346 -13.31 20.64 -9.50
CA GLN A 346 -14.67 20.12 -9.32
C GLN A 346 -14.85 18.74 -9.97
N ALA A 347 -14.28 18.51 -11.15
CA ALA A 347 -14.37 17.21 -11.84
C ALA A 347 -13.66 16.09 -11.05
N GLU A 348 -12.45 16.33 -10.56
CA GLU A 348 -11.72 15.37 -9.74
C GLU A 348 -12.43 15.11 -8.40
N PHE A 349 -13.04 16.14 -7.81
CA PHE A 349 -13.81 16.00 -6.58
C PHE A 349 -15.07 15.14 -6.77
N GLU A 350 -15.76 15.25 -7.90
CA GLU A 350 -16.94 14.44 -8.24
C GLU A 350 -16.59 12.97 -8.46
N GLU A 351 -15.34 12.68 -8.87
CA GLU A 351 -14.81 11.31 -9.01
C GLU A 351 -14.25 10.76 -7.67
N THR A 352 -14.02 11.63 -6.69
CA THR A 352 -13.34 11.28 -5.45
C THR A 352 -14.23 11.57 -4.25
N SER A 353 -14.52 10.57 -3.43
CA SER A 353 -15.25 10.78 -2.18
C SER A 353 -14.33 11.40 -1.12
N VAL A 354 -14.48 12.69 -0.84
CA VAL A 354 -13.72 13.40 0.22
C VAL A 354 -14.61 13.57 1.44
N SER A 355 -14.15 13.09 2.59
CA SER A 355 -14.88 13.19 3.86
C SER A 355 -14.12 13.98 4.91
N LEU A 356 -14.86 14.56 5.86
CA LEU A 356 -14.27 15.16 7.05
C LEU A 356 -13.49 14.08 7.82
N PRO A 357 -12.23 14.34 8.28
CA PRO A 357 -11.36 13.31 8.86
C PRO A 357 -11.78 12.90 10.29
N VAL A 358 -13.06 12.66 10.49
CA VAL A 358 -13.69 12.08 11.70
C VAL A 358 -14.49 10.82 11.41
N SER A 359 -14.67 10.46 10.12
CA SER A 359 -15.51 9.33 9.69
C SER A 359 -15.11 8.01 10.34
N GLY A 360 -13.82 7.77 10.54
CA GLY A 360 -13.31 6.56 11.21
C GLY A 360 -13.59 6.51 12.71
N LEU A 361 -13.93 7.63 13.35
CA LEU A 361 -14.22 7.75 14.77
C LEU A 361 -15.72 7.81 15.07
N PHE A 362 -16.52 8.17 14.06
CA PHE A 362 -17.99 8.32 14.14
C PHE A 362 -18.64 7.66 12.92
N PRO A 363 -18.55 6.33 12.78
CA PRO A 363 -18.91 5.61 11.55
C PRO A 363 -20.41 5.55 11.25
N GLU A 364 -21.27 5.95 12.19
CA GLU A 364 -22.72 5.89 12.04
C GLU A 364 -23.27 7.00 11.11
N HIS A 365 -22.42 7.94 10.70
CA HIS A 365 -22.84 9.11 9.92
C HIS A 365 -22.02 9.30 8.66
N ASP A 366 -22.64 9.91 7.67
CA ASP A 366 -21.98 10.34 6.43
C ASP A 366 -21.39 11.75 6.62
N PHE A 367 -20.07 11.85 6.55
CA PHE A 367 -19.31 13.09 6.64
C PHE A 367 -18.72 13.54 5.30
N LEU A 368 -19.30 13.12 4.18
CA LEU A 368 -18.85 13.54 2.85
C LEU A 368 -19.02 15.06 2.68
N TYR A 369 -18.00 15.70 2.14
CA TYR A 369 -18.08 17.09 1.74
C TYR A 369 -18.91 17.26 0.47
N SER A 370 -19.64 18.37 0.36
CA SER A 370 -19.91 18.96 -0.93
C SER A 370 -18.67 19.72 -1.42
N TYR A 371 -18.51 19.93 -2.72
CA TYR A 371 -17.38 20.70 -3.26
C TYR A 371 -17.28 22.11 -2.65
N LYS A 372 -18.42 22.74 -2.40
CA LYS A 372 -18.47 24.04 -1.73
C LYS A 372 -17.92 24.02 -0.31
N GLU A 373 -18.30 23.03 0.49
CA GLU A 373 -17.81 22.85 1.88
C GLU A 373 -16.32 22.51 1.88
N TYR A 374 -15.84 21.69 0.92
CA TYR A 374 -14.43 21.40 0.74
C TYR A 374 -13.62 22.67 0.50
N LEU A 375 -14.05 23.53 -0.44
CA LEU A 375 -13.40 24.81 -0.72
C LEU A 375 -13.50 25.79 0.46
N GLU A 376 -14.59 25.76 1.22
CA GLU A 376 -14.77 26.59 2.42
C GLU A 376 -13.79 26.19 3.53
N HIS A 377 -13.59 24.88 3.73
CA HIS A 377 -12.64 24.39 4.72
C HIS A 377 -11.18 24.64 4.33
N LEU A 378 -10.85 24.73 3.03
CA LEU A 378 -9.51 25.04 2.52
C LEU A 378 -9.13 26.52 2.67
N ARG A 379 -10.07 27.44 2.93
CA ARG A 379 -9.86 28.89 3.08
C ARG A 379 -9.50 29.29 4.50
#